data_df7a1cd2e66eba3583f1343fed9a40be
#
_entry.id   df7a1cd2e66eba3583f1343fed9a40be
#
_cell.length_a   1.000
_cell.length_b   1.000
_cell.length_c   1.000
_cell.angle_alpha   90.00
_cell.angle_beta   90.00
_cell.angle_gamma   90.00
#
_symmetry.space_group_name_H-M   'P 1'
#
loop_
_entity.id
_entity.type
_entity.pdbx_description
1 polymer ?
#
loop_
_entity_poly.entity_id
_entity_poly.type
_entity_poly.pdbx_seq_one_letter_code
_entity_poly.pdbx_strand_id
1 'polypeptide(L)'
;VLSLPSLTGCAIDKGTALASDFEENWAGTPDVAKIHTTKNNTLPFKGSSTGTLILKDGTSADRVTKLVGEMREYVARHDKITGRIAADGITFTVVADKGRTGQVLALWRSLTADDRVADADINDEPWKEATDRWRIEVTAVDATGALAVFKDMYAKGDRHRPLAGVMVLRVRGPGLFVESDFNDGFPAEAIAAYEAVLAQYPVVGATLRRDAVSGSAVSIVVAEGVDRDDAVELARSAAPNLGTAVEVTSDSAG
;
A
#
# COMPACT_ATOMS: atom_id res chain seq x y z
N VAL A 1 64.33 -5.33 -2.93
CA VAL A 1 63.00 -5.97 -3.12
C VAL A 1 61.98 -4.97 -2.57
N LEU A 2 61.32 -4.21 -3.46
CA LEU A 2 60.26 -3.27 -3.12
C LEU A 2 58.97 -4.07 -3.09
N SER A 3 58.35 -4.23 -1.89
CA SER A 3 57.02 -4.76 -1.70
C SER A 3 56.00 -3.64 -2.02
N LEU A 4 55.25 -3.78 -3.12
CA LEU A 4 54.10 -2.95 -3.41
C LEU A 4 52.96 -3.39 -2.42
N PRO A 5 52.35 -2.48 -1.68
CA PRO A 5 51.12 -2.81 -0.98
C PRO A 5 50.01 -2.99 -2.01
N SER A 6 49.40 -4.18 -2.02
CA SER A 6 48.18 -4.47 -2.77
C SER A 6 47.06 -3.61 -2.19
N LEU A 7 46.73 -2.51 -2.84
CA LEU A 7 45.47 -1.81 -2.63
C LEU A 7 44.34 -2.70 -3.15
N THR A 8 43.86 -3.58 -2.26
CA THR A 8 42.53 -4.18 -2.44
C THR A 8 41.51 -3.03 -2.34
N GLY A 9 41.21 -2.42 -3.49
CA GLY A 9 40.10 -1.50 -3.62
C GLY A 9 38.81 -2.24 -3.29
N CYS A 10 38.35 -2.15 -2.04
CA CYS A 10 36.97 -2.46 -1.70
C CYS A 10 36.12 -1.54 -2.57
N ALA A 11 35.48 -2.10 -3.59
CA ALA A 11 34.41 -1.42 -4.29
C ALA A 11 33.38 -1.07 -3.21
N ILE A 12 33.32 0.21 -2.80
CA ILE A 12 32.38 0.67 -1.80
C ILE A 12 30.99 0.56 -2.46
N ASP A 13 30.26 -0.43 -2.01
CA ASP A 13 28.91 -0.69 -2.41
C ASP A 13 28.00 0.39 -1.80
N LYS A 14 27.62 1.38 -2.63
CA LYS A 14 26.96 2.61 -2.16
C LYS A 14 25.66 2.33 -1.39
N GLY A 15 24.87 1.35 -1.82
CA GLY A 15 23.65 0.98 -1.11
C GLY A 15 23.93 0.39 0.27
N THR A 16 25.02 -0.39 0.41
CA THR A 16 25.45 -0.92 1.72
C THR A 16 25.89 0.20 2.64
N ALA A 17 26.69 1.16 2.16
CA ALA A 17 27.11 2.31 2.97
C ALA A 17 25.93 3.15 3.45
N LEU A 18 24.94 3.39 2.57
CA LEU A 18 23.71 4.11 2.91
C LEU A 18 22.86 3.37 3.95
N ALA A 19 22.79 2.03 3.85
CA ALA A 19 22.09 1.22 4.85
C ALA A 19 22.75 1.32 6.23
N SER A 20 24.08 1.21 6.28
CA SER A 20 24.85 1.34 7.53
C SER A 20 24.72 2.74 8.14
N ASP A 21 24.80 3.79 7.33
CA ASP A 21 24.60 5.17 7.80
C ASP A 21 23.20 5.36 8.40
N PHE A 22 22.18 4.80 7.77
CA PHE A 22 20.82 4.83 8.32
C PHE A 22 20.74 4.11 9.66
N GLU A 23 21.30 2.90 9.77
CA GLU A 23 21.32 2.12 11.00
C GLU A 23 22.06 2.85 12.14
N GLU A 24 23.22 3.42 11.85
CA GLU A 24 24.01 4.18 12.81
C GLU A 24 23.28 5.46 13.29
N ASN A 25 22.65 6.20 12.35
CA ASN A 25 21.94 7.43 12.68
C ASN A 25 20.75 7.19 13.62
N TRP A 26 20.08 6.05 13.48
CA TRP A 26 18.87 5.73 14.23
C TRP A 26 19.10 4.75 15.39
N ALA A 27 20.32 4.25 15.56
CA ALA A 27 20.67 3.35 16.65
C ALA A 27 20.37 3.99 18.02
N GLY A 28 19.72 3.23 18.89
CA GLY A 28 19.39 3.71 20.24
C GLY A 28 18.31 4.78 20.32
N THR A 29 17.63 5.10 19.20
CA THR A 29 16.51 6.06 19.22
C THR A 29 15.39 5.54 20.13
N PRO A 30 14.92 6.34 21.13
CA PRO A 30 13.83 5.94 21.99
C PRO A 30 12.57 5.60 21.20
N ASP A 31 11.84 4.59 21.65
CA ASP A 31 10.59 4.06 21.06
C ASP A 31 10.75 3.34 19.71
N VAL A 32 11.96 3.27 19.14
CA VAL A 32 12.26 2.38 18.03
C VAL A 32 12.52 0.98 18.60
N ALA A 33 11.72 0.00 18.17
CA ALA A 33 11.88 -1.40 18.55
C ALA A 33 12.90 -2.10 17.66
N LYS A 34 12.90 -1.77 16.35
CA LYS A 34 13.79 -2.38 15.36
C LYS A 34 14.04 -1.42 14.20
N ILE A 35 15.24 -1.51 13.64
CA ILE A 35 15.59 -0.87 12.37
C ILE A 35 15.70 -1.98 11.33
N HIS A 36 15.05 -1.79 10.18
CA HIS A 36 15.16 -2.71 9.04
C HIS A 36 15.67 -1.92 7.84
N THR A 37 16.71 -2.43 7.18
CA THR A 37 17.25 -1.81 5.97
C THR A 37 17.26 -2.79 4.82
N THR A 38 16.99 -2.30 3.62
CA THR A 38 17.22 -2.99 2.37
C THR A 38 18.13 -2.16 1.50
N LYS A 39 18.95 -2.82 0.69
CA LYS A 39 19.92 -2.17 -0.19
C LYS A 39 19.73 -2.62 -1.62
N ASN A 40 19.89 -1.69 -2.54
CA ASN A 40 19.92 -1.97 -3.96
C ASN A 40 21.25 -1.47 -4.53
N ASN A 41 22.03 -2.39 -5.07
CA ASN A 41 23.38 -2.20 -5.60
C ASN A 41 23.41 -2.65 -7.06
N THR A 42 22.77 -1.90 -7.94
CA THR A 42 22.62 -2.29 -9.36
C THR A 42 23.90 -2.12 -10.19
N LEU A 43 24.78 -1.19 -9.80
CA LEU A 43 26.07 -0.91 -10.50
C LEU A 43 27.09 -0.42 -9.46
N PRO A 44 28.43 -0.57 -9.74
CA PRO A 44 29.46 0.06 -8.94
C PRO A 44 29.17 1.57 -8.78
N PHE A 45 29.26 2.09 -7.57
CA PHE A 45 29.01 3.49 -7.21
C PHE A 45 27.57 4.00 -7.41
N LYS A 46 26.65 3.15 -7.86
CA LYS A 46 25.20 3.45 -7.91
C LYS A 46 24.46 2.51 -6.99
N GLY A 47 23.83 3.07 -5.97
CA GLY A 47 23.03 2.31 -5.01
C GLY A 47 22.04 3.20 -4.31
N SER A 48 21.01 2.58 -3.78
CA SER A 48 20.01 3.19 -2.91
C SER A 48 19.74 2.27 -1.73
N SER A 49 19.16 2.83 -0.68
CA SER A 49 18.71 2.05 0.48
C SER A 49 17.31 2.47 0.88
N THR A 50 16.55 1.53 1.42
CA THR A 50 15.33 1.82 2.15
C THR A 50 15.57 1.48 3.62
N GLY A 51 15.33 2.44 4.50
CA GLY A 51 15.40 2.25 5.94
C GLY A 51 14.02 2.40 6.56
N THR A 52 13.63 1.43 7.39
CA THR A 52 12.35 1.42 8.09
C THR A 52 12.58 1.41 9.59
N LEU A 53 12.01 2.39 10.30
CA LEU A 53 11.92 2.37 11.75
C LEU A 53 10.64 1.65 12.15
N ILE A 54 10.76 0.54 12.84
CA ILE A 54 9.63 -0.18 13.43
C ILE A 54 9.50 0.30 14.87
N LEU A 55 8.40 0.97 15.17
CA LEU A 55 8.16 1.54 16.49
C LEU A 55 7.63 0.48 17.46
N LYS A 56 7.77 0.74 18.75
CA LYS A 56 7.17 -0.09 19.81
C LYS A 56 5.66 0.09 19.80
N ASP A 57 4.96 -0.97 20.12
CA ASP A 57 3.50 -0.92 20.28
C ASP A 57 3.11 0.14 21.34
N GLY A 58 2.06 0.91 21.04
CA GLY A 58 1.58 1.97 21.89
C GLY A 58 2.45 3.25 21.89
N THR A 59 3.36 3.41 20.93
CA THR A 59 4.06 4.69 20.74
C THR A 59 3.06 5.80 20.45
N SER A 60 3.06 6.89 21.24
CA SER A 60 2.07 7.95 21.10
C SER A 60 2.12 8.64 19.75
N ALA A 61 0.96 9.12 19.25
CA ALA A 61 0.86 9.84 17.98
C ALA A 61 1.77 11.08 17.92
N ASP A 62 2.00 11.76 19.05
CA ASP A 62 2.92 12.90 19.13
C ASP A 62 4.38 12.45 18.94
N ARG A 63 4.74 11.31 19.51
CA ARG A 63 6.07 10.74 19.35
C ARG A 63 6.29 10.27 17.90
N VAL A 64 5.31 9.60 17.28
CA VAL A 64 5.35 9.27 15.86
C VAL A 64 5.54 10.52 15.02
N THR A 65 4.76 11.58 15.29
CA THR A 65 4.89 12.86 14.58
C THR A 65 6.29 13.47 14.68
N LYS A 66 6.89 13.40 15.87
CA LYS A 66 8.26 13.88 16.08
C LYS A 66 9.28 13.07 15.28
N LEU A 67 9.18 11.73 15.31
CA LEU A 67 10.06 10.85 14.53
C LEU A 67 9.90 11.06 13.02
N VAL A 68 8.67 11.31 12.55
CA VAL A 68 8.41 11.68 11.14
C VAL A 68 9.12 12.99 10.79
N GLY A 69 9.11 13.99 11.67
CA GLY A 69 9.84 15.24 11.48
C GLY A 69 11.35 15.04 11.36
N GLU A 70 11.92 14.24 12.27
CA GLU A 70 13.34 13.88 12.28
C GLU A 70 13.72 13.08 11.01
N MET A 71 12.90 12.09 10.62
CA MET A 71 13.09 11.29 9.40
C MET A 71 13.00 12.15 8.14
N ARG A 72 12.05 13.09 8.06
CA ARG A 72 11.92 14.02 6.93
C ARG A 72 13.20 14.85 6.73
N GLU A 73 13.79 15.35 7.83
CA GLU A 73 15.04 16.09 7.77
C GLU A 73 16.22 15.19 7.36
N TYR A 74 16.22 13.94 7.78
CA TYR A 74 17.23 12.98 7.40
C TYR A 74 17.16 12.67 5.89
N VAL A 75 15.99 12.28 5.35
CA VAL A 75 15.84 11.97 3.94
C VAL A 75 16.06 13.18 3.03
N ALA A 76 15.78 14.40 3.51
CA ALA A 76 16.09 15.64 2.77
C ALA A 76 17.60 15.83 2.52
N ARG A 77 18.46 15.24 3.34
CA ARG A 77 19.92 15.28 3.21
C ARG A 77 20.50 14.07 2.47
N HIS A 78 19.71 13.02 2.25
CA HIS A 78 20.13 11.72 1.72
C HIS A 78 19.25 11.28 0.55
N ASP A 79 19.46 11.84 -0.63
CA ASP A 79 18.64 11.67 -1.85
C ASP A 79 18.48 10.22 -2.34
N LYS A 80 19.31 9.31 -1.85
CA LYS A 80 19.31 7.88 -2.22
C LYS A 80 18.78 6.97 -1.11
N ILE A 81 18.24 7.56 -0.05
CA ILE A 81 17.61 6.82 1.04
C ILE A 81 16.10 7.07 1.03
N THR A 82 15.33 6.00 1.00
CA THR A 82 13.90 6.03 1.26
C THR A 82 13.68 5.74 2.75
N GLY A 83 13.17 6.72 3.48
CA GLY A 83 12.84 6.57 4.90
C GLY A 83 11.40 6.11 5.09
N ARG A 84 11.19 5.11 5.94
CA ARG A 84 9.85 4.60 6.28
C ARG A 84 9.67 4.46 7.78
N ILE A 85 8.44 4.57 8.25
CA ILE A 85 8.07 4.33 9.65
C ILE A 85 6.93 3.32 9.67
N ALA A 86 7.04 2.31 10.54
CA ALA A 86 5.98 1.37 10.86
C ALA A 86 5.50 1.64 12.30
N ALA A 87 4.23 2.00 12.45
CA ALA A 87 3.59 2.32 13.72
C ALA A 87 2.13 1.84 13.71
N ASP A 88 1.70 1.17 14.76
CA ASP A 88 0.32 0.70 14.96
C ASP A 88 -0.22 -0.12 13.77
N GLY A 89 0.59 -1.07 13.25
CA GLY A 89 0.23 -1.91 12.10
C GLY A 89 0.34 -1.24 10.75
N ILE A 90 0.60 0.06 10.67
CA ILE A 90 0.67 0.82 9.42
C ILE A 90 2.11 1.22 9.11
N THR A 91 2.57 0.89 7.90
CA THR A 91 3.87 1.33 7.38
C THR A 91 3.69 2.45 6.36
N PHE A 92 4.48 3.50 6.46
CA PHE A 92 4.38 4.62 5.52
C PHE A 92 5.74 5.22 5.17
N THR A 93 5.84 5.76 3.95
CA THR A 93 7.04 6.46 3.47
C THR A 93 7.03 7.91 3.93
N VAL A 94 8.19 8.40 4.38
CA VAL A 94 8.44 9.80 4.75
C VAL A 94 9.27 10.44 3.65
N VAL A 95 8.77 11.53 3.08
CA VAL A 95 9.45 12.29 2.02
C VAL A 95 9.95 13.63 2.53
N ALA A 96 10.91 14.24 1.83
CA ALA A 96 11.49 15.54 2.20
C ALA A 96 10.45 16.69 2.19
N ASP A 97 9.45 16.62 1.32
CA ASP A 97 8.37 17.62 1.25
C ASP A 97 7.50 17.59 2.50
N LYS A 98 7.40 18.73 3.18
CA LYS A 98 6.67 18.89 4.44
C LYS A 98 5.15 18.71 4.26
N GLY A 99 4.61 19.26 3.17
CA GLY A 99 3.18 19.20 2.89
C GLY A 99 2.74 17.77 2.61
N ARG A 100 3.50 17.06 1.78
CA ARG A 100 3.26 15.66 1.45
C ARG A 100 3.39 14.74 2.67
N THR A 101 4.45 14.90 3.43
CA THR A 101 4.63 14.15 4.69
C THR A 101 3.49 14.43 5.68
N GLY A 102 2.98 15.66 5.73
CA GLY A 102 1.81 16.00 6.53
C GLY A 102 0.54 15.28 6.06
N GLN A 103 0.32 15.13 4.76
CA GLN A 103 -0.81 14.36 4.20
C GLN A 103 -0.70 12.87 4.54
N VAL A 104 0.50 12.28 4.41
CA VAL A 104 0.77 10.88 4.81
C VAL A 104 0.47 10.66 6.29
N LEU A 105 0.94 11.56 7.14
CA LEU A 105 0.71 11.48 8.59
C LEU A 105 -0.78 11.61 8.96
N ALA A 106 -1.53 12.46 8.23
CA ALA A 106 -2.97 12.58 8.41
C ALA A 106 -3.70 11.30 8.00
N LEU A 107 -3.29 10.68 6.89
CA LEU A 107 -3.85 9.41 6.44
C LEU A 107 -3.52 8.27 7.44
N TRP A 108 -2.26 8.18 7.90
CA TRP A 108 -1.86 7.23 8.94
C TRP A 108 -2.79 7.33 10.18
N ARG A 109 -2.98 8.54 10.71
CA ARG A 109 -3.86 8.76 11.87
C ARG A 109 -5.30 8.33 11.62
N SER A 110 -5.80 8.63 10.42
CA SER A 110 -7.16 8.30 10.03
C SER A 110 -7.37 6.79 9.93
N LEU A 111 -6.41 6.06 9.33
CA LEU A 111 -6.46 4.61 9.20
C LEU A 111 -6.26 3.90 10.55
N THR A 112 -5.34 4.38 11.39
CA THR A 112 -5.12 3.84 12.74
C THR A 112 -6.35 4.00 13.65
N ALA A 113 -7.16 5.03 13.43
CA ALA A 113 -8.39 5.28 14.19
C ALA A 113 -9.61 4.50 13.67
N ASP A 114 -9.48 3.76 12.57
CA ASP A 114 -10.57 2.98 11.98
C ASP A 114 -10.46 1.50 12.38
N ASP A 115 -11.40 1.01 13.16
CA ASP A 115 -11.47 -0.37 13.64
C ASP A 115 -11.70 -1.41 12.53
N ARG A 116 -12.09 -0.97 11.32
CA ARG A 116 -12.18 -1.82 10.13
C ARG A 116 -10.81 -2.12 9.50
N VAL A 117 -9.75 -1.35 9.84
CA VAL A 117 -8.41 -1.48 9.29
C VAL A 117 -7.56 -2.35 10.20
N ALA A 118 -7.00 -3.42 9.66
CA ALA A 118 -6.06 -4.30 10.35
C ALA A 118 -4.61 -3.88 10.14
N ASP A 119 -4.23 -3.55 8.91
CA ASP A 119 -2.92 -3.01 8.55
C ASP A 119 -2.99 -2.15 7.27
N ALA A 120 -1.94 -1.37 7.02
CA ALA A 120 -1.79 -0.66 5.75
C ALA A 120 -0.32 -0.38 5.38
N ASP A 121 -0.09 -0.23 4.08
CA ASP A 121 1.16 0.26 3.50
C ASP A 121 0.88 1.50 2.64
N ILE A 122 1.45 2.64 3.05
CA ILE A 122 1.38 3.91 2.30
C ILE A 122 2.76 4.13 1.71
N ASN A 123 2.95 3.70 0.46
CA ASN A 123 4.24 3.65 -0.18
C ASN A 123 4.36 4.67 -1.31
N ASP A 124 5.45 5.45 -1.27
CA ASP A 124 5.94 6.17 -2.44
C ASP A 124 6.84 5.22 -3.24
N GLU A 125 6.50 4.96 -4.49
CA GLU A 125 7.34 4.13 -5.37
C GLU A 125 8.47 4.97 -5.99
N PRO A 126 9.67 5.01 -5.39
CA PRO A 126 10.72 5.97 -5.74
C PRO A 126 11.45 5.67 -7.06
N TRP A 127 11.12 4.58 -7.76
CA TRP A 127 11.93 4.11 -8.88
C TRP A 127 11.40 4.51 -10.27
N LYS A 128 10.41 5.37 -10.33
CA LYS A 128 10.01 5.96 -11.60
C LYS A 128 10.04 7.47 -11.45
N GLU A 129 10.65 8.15 -12.41
CA GLU A 129 10.95 9.58 -12.46
C GLU A 129 9.77 10.57 -12.25
N ALA A 130 8.61 10.09 -11.83
CA ALA A 130 7.42 10.90 -11.53
C ALA A 130 7.22 11.00 -10.02
N THR A 131 7.22 12.20 -9.54
CA THR A 131 7.14 12.62 -8.13
C THR A 131 5.81 12.30 -7.43
N ASP A 132 4.81 11.74 -8.11
CA ASP A 132 3.44 11.60 -7.62
C ASP A 132 2.88 10.18 -7.80
N ARG A 133 3.64 9.14 -7.37
CA ARG A 133 3.24 7.74 -7.57
C ARG A 133 3.08 7.02 -6.24
N TRP A 134 2.04 7.38 -5.51
CA TRP A 134 1.71 6.68 -4.28
C TRP A 134 0.91 5.42 -4.57
N ARG A 135 1.32 4.30 -3.95
CA ARG A 135 0.52 3.10 -3.81
C ARG A 135 0.05 3.02 -2.36
N ILE A 136 -1.24 2.83 -2.18
CA ILE A 136 -1.84 2.60 -0.88
C ILE A 136 -2.43 1.19 -0.89
N GLU A 137 -1.99 0.36 0.04
CA GLU A 137 -2.53 -0.96 0.27
C GLU A 137 -3.10 -1.01 1.69
N VAL A 138 -4.36 -1.40 1.84
CA VAL A 138 -5.03 -1.54 3.13
C VAL A 138 -5.55 -2.95 3.29
N THR A 139 -5.31 -3.56 4.45
CA THR A 139 -5.94 -4.81 4.85
C THR A 139 -7.02 -4.49 5.87
N ALA A 140 -8.25 -4.84 5.54
CA ALA A 140 -9.39 -4.70 6.43
C ALA A 140 -9.66 -6.00 7.20
N VAL A 141 -10.37 -5.88 8.30
CA VAL A 141 -10.69 -7.03 9.18
C VAL A 141 -11.67 -8.01 8.55
N ASP A 142 -12.54 -7.53 7.64
CA ASP A 142 -13.48 -8.36 6.88
C ASP A 142 -13.81 -7.76 5.51
N ALA A 143 -14.59 -8.49 4.69
CA ALA A 143 -14.98 -8.06 3.35
C ALA A 143 -15.84 -6.79 3.35
N THR A 144 -16.75 -6.64 4.30
CA THR A 144 -17.62 -5.46 4.43
C THR A 144 -16.81 -4.23 4.76
N GLY A 145 -15.89 -4.36 5.71
CA GLY A 145 -14.92 -3.32 6.06
C GLY A 145 -14.03 -2.95 4.87
N ALA A 146 -13.55 -3.94 4.12
CA ALA A 146 -12.72 -3.69 2.93
C ALA A 146 -13.44 -2.82 1.89
N LEU A 147 -14.69 -3.16 1.55
CA LEU A 147 -15.46 -2.37 0.61
C LEU A 147 -15.77 -0.98 1.14
N ALA A 148 -16.12 -0.87 2.43
CA ALA A 148 -16.43 0.41 3.06
C ALA A 148 -15.19 1.32 3.11
N VAL A 149 -14.03 0.83 3.54
CA VAL A 149 -12.76 1.58 3.55
C VAL A 149 -12.38 2.02 2.14
N PHE A 150 -12.50 1.14 1.13
CA PHE A 150 -12.24 1.50 -0.26
C PHE A 150 -13.13 2.66 -0.73
N LYS A 151 -14.45 2.58 -0.45
CA LYS A 151 -15.41 3.63 -0.80
C LYS A 151 -15.08 4.95 -0.08
N ASP A 152 -14.76 4.90 1.21
CA ASP A 152 -14.39 6.08 2.00
C ASP A 152 -13.12 6.75 1.47
N MET A 153 -12.11 5.98 1.05
CA MET A 153 -10.87 6.51 0.49
C MET A 153 -11.06 7.12 -0.91
N TYR A 154 -12.03 6.63 -1.67
CA TYR A 154 -12.32 7.12 -3.02
C TYR A 154 -13.27 8.32 -3.01
N ALA A 155 -14.22 8.35 -2.10
CA ALA A 155 -15.13 9.46 -1.96
C ALA A 155 -14.35 10.68 -1.43
N LYS A 156 -14.71 11.87 -1.89
CA LYS A 156 -14.21 13.16 -1.33
C LYS A 156 -14.80 13.39 0.08
N GLY A 157 -14.92 12.32 0.86
CA GLY A 157 -15.53 12.31 2.17
C GLY A 157 -14.56 12.73 3.28
N ASP A 158 -15.07 12.81 4.50
CA ASP A 158 -14.30 13.26 5.67
C ASP A 158 -13.37 12.20 6.24
N ARG A 159 -13.53 10.94 5.85
CA ARG A 159 -12.67 9.83 6.28
C ARG A 159 -11.63 9.52 5.20
N HIS A 160 -10.43 9.18 5.64
CA HIS A 160 -9.34 8.66 4.80
C HIS A 160 -9.07 9.48 3.54
N ARG A 161 -8.91 10.80 3.68
CA ARG A 161 -8.60 11.67 2.54
C ARG A 161 -7.44 11.09 1.73
N PRO A 162 -7.66 10.75 0.45
CA PRO A 162 -6.60 10.21 -0.38
C PRO A 162 -5.48 11.23 -0.51
N LEU A 163 -4.25 10.73 -0.59
CA LEU A 163 -3.11 11.55 -0.96
C LEU A 163 -3.30 12.05 -2.39
N ALA A 164 -2.97 13.30 -2.66
CA ALA A 164 -2.87 13.75 -4.04
C ALA A 164 -1.81 12.91 -4.77
N GLY A 165 -2.07 12.48 -6.01
CA GLY A 165 -1.14 11.68 -6.80
C GLY A 165 -1.08 10.18 -6.42
N VAL A 166 -2.11 9.65 -5.75
CA VAL A 166 -2.25 8.20 -5.60
C VAL A 166 -2.50 7.60 -6.98
N MET A 167 -1.68 6.64 -7.37
CA MET A 167 -1.85 5.90 -8.61
C MET A 167 -2.67 4.64 -8.41
N VAL A 168 -2.38 3.90 -7.34
CA VAL A 168 -3.02 2.62 -7.08
C VAL A 168 -3.53 2.60 -5.64
N LEU A 169 -4.81 2.32 -5.51
CA LEU A 169 -5.44 1.98 -4.24
C LEU A 169 -5.84 0.50 -4.26
N ARG A 170 -5.37 -0.25 -3.28
CA ARG A 170 -5.75 -1.63 -3.03
C ARG A 170 -6.32 -1.75 -1.64
N VAL A 171 -7.48 -2.36 -1.54
CA VAL A 171 -8.05 -2.74 -0.25
C VAL A 171 -8.44 -4.22 -0.30
N ARG A 172 -7.99 -4.97 0.68
CA ARG A 172 -8.30 -6.38 0.81
C ARG A 172 -8.87 -6.69 2.18
N GLY A 173 -9.75 -7.66 2.23
CA GLY A 173 -10.23 -8.30 3.44
C GLY A 173 -10.50 -9.78 3.15
N PRO A 174 -10.77 -10.59 4.15
CA PRO A 174 -11.18 -11.98 3.94
C PRO A 174 -12.29 -12.08 2.90
N GLY A 175 -12.02 -12.78 1.78
CA GLY A 175 -12.98 -12.97 0.70
C GLY A 175 -13.20 -11.77 -0.24
N LEU A 176 -12.50 -10.65 -0.08
CA LEU A 176 -12.65 -9.50 -0.99
C LEU A 176 -11.30 -8.83 -1.29
N PHE A 177 -11.07 -8.57 -2.58
CA PHE A 177 -9.99 -7.72 -3.06
C PHE A 177 -10.54 -6.64 -4.00
N VAL A 178 -10.25 -5.38 -3.71
CA VAL A 178 -10.65 -4.23 -4.54
C VAL A 178 -9.40 -3.45 -4.93
N GLU A 179 -9.23 -3.23 -6.23
CA GLU A 179 -8.12 -2.44 -6.77
C GLU A 179 -8.63 -1.40 -7.76
N SER A 180 -8.09 -0.21 -7.67
CA SER A 180 -8.30 0.83 -8.67
C SER A 180 -7.03 1.61 -8.91
N ASP A 181 -6.73 1.88 -10.19
CA ASP A 181 -5.88 2.98 -10.59
C ASP A 181 -6.68 4.28 -10.50
N PHE A 182 -6.19 5.25 -9.75
CA PHE A 182 -6.90 6.52 -9.54
C PHE A 182 -7.10 7.35 -10.82
N ASN A 183 -6.26 7.15 -11.82
CA ASN A 183 -6.41 7.82 -13.11
C ASN A 183 -7.61 7.28 -13.91
N ASP A 184 -8.01 6.04 -13.66
CA ASP A 184 -9.10 5.37 -14.38
C ASP A 184 -10.46 5.46 -13.68
N GLY A 185 -10.46 5.98 -12.47
CA GLY A 185 -11.67 6.30 -11.72
C GLY A 185 -12.19 5.15 -10.86
N PHE A 186 -13.33 5.37 -10.26
CA PHE A 186 -13.99 4.45 -9.33
C PHE A 186 -14.58 3.24 -10.07
N PRO A 187 -14.38 1.99 -9.59
CA PRO A 187 -14.90 0.79 -10.22
C PRO A 187 -16.40 0.57 -9.94
N ALA A 188 -17.23 1.57 -10.26
CA ALA A 188 -18.64 1.59 -9.86
C ALA A 188 -19.42 0.36 -10.34
N GLU A 189 -19.22 -0.06 -11.60
CA GLU A 189 -19.93 -1.19 -12.15
C GLU A 189 -19.47 -2.52 -11.55
N ALA A 190 -18.17 -2.69 -11.32
CA ALA A 190 -17.67 -3.89 -10.67
C ALA A 190 -18.22 -4.02 -9.22
N ILE A 191 -18.31 -2.90 -8.51
CA ILE A 191 -18.91 -2.86 -7.17
C ILE A 191 -20.42 -3.15 -7.24
N ALA A 192 -21.14 -2.56 -8.21
CA ALA A 192 -22.57 -2.81 -8.38
C ALA A 192 -22.88 -4.30 -8.68
N ALA A 193 -22.08 -4.92 -9.55
CA ALA A 193 -22.20 -6.35 -9.84
C ALA A 193 -21.99 -7.21 -8.58
N TYR A 194 -20.93 -6.92 -7.82
CA TYR A 194 -20.64 -7.62 -6.56
C TYR A 194 -21.76 -7.45 -5.54
N GLU A 195 -22.22 -6.22 -5.29
CA GLU A 195 -23.28 -5.93 -4.31
C GLU A 195 -24.60 -6.57 -4.70
N ALA A 196 -24.94 -6.63 -6.00
CA ALA A 196 -26.15 -7.29 -6.48
C ALA A 196 -26.13 -8.80 -6.18
N VAL A 197 -25.00 -9.47 -6.47
CA VAL A 197 -24.85 -10.91 -6.17
C VAL A 197 -24.85 -11.17 -4.67
N LEU A 198 -24.09 -10.38 -3.91
CA LEU A 198 -24.00 -10.52 -2.45
C LEU A 198 -25.35 -10.34 -1.74
N ALA A 199 -26.26 -9.52 -2.30
CA ALA A 199 -27.58 -9.30 -1.73
C ALA A 199 -28.49 -10.54 -1.82
N GLN A 200 -28.23 -11.47 -2.73
CA GLN A 200 -29.08 -12.63 -2.98
C GLN A 200 -28.40 -13.97 -2.72
N TYR A 201 -27.07 -14.02 -2.84
CA TYR A 201 -26.30 -15.24 -2.76
C TYR A 201 -25.13 -15.13 -1.80
N PRO A 202 -24.76 -16.21 -1.10
CA PRO A 202 -23.55 -16.25 -0.30
C PRO A 202 -22.32 -16.18 -1.22
N VAL A 203 -21.55 -15.09 -1.09
CA VAL A 203 -20.28 -14.88 -1.80
C VAL A 203 -19.14 -15.26 -0.86
N VAL A 204 -18.24 -16.14 -1.32
CA VAL A 204 -17.06 -16.60 -0.57
C VAL A 204 -15.78 -15.90 -0.99
N GLY A 205 -15.77 -15.31 -2.18
CA GLY A 205 -14.65 -14.54 -2.69
C GLY A 205 -15.02 -13.60 -3.82
N ALA A 206 -14.35 -12.44 -3.89
CA ALA A 206 -14.50 -11.55 -5.03
C ALA A 206 -13.23 -10.73 -5.28
N THR A 207 -12.99 -10.43 -6.56
CA THR A 207 -11.96 -9.51 -7.02
C THR A 207 -12.61 -8.44 -7.90
N LEU A 208 -12.49 -7.18 -7.49
CA LEU A 208 -13.01 -6.02 -8.19
C LEU A 208 -11.84 -5.17 -8.66
N ARG A 209 -11.72 -4.95 -9.96
CA ARG A 209 -10.58 -4.21 -10.54
C ARG A 209 -11.05 -3.13 -11.50
N ARG A 210 -10.29 -2.06 -11.52
CA ARG A 210 -10.27 -1.10 -12.60
C ARG A 210 -8.83 -0.65 -12.83
N ASP A 211 -8.30 -0.95 -13.98
CA ASP A 211 -6.96 -0.56 -14.40
C ASP A 211 -6.95 -0.03 -15.85
N ALA A 212 -5.90 0.72 -16.20
CA ALA A 212 -5.76 1.39 -17.50
C ALA A 212 -5.65 0.43 -18.69
N VAL A 213 -5.25 -0.81 -18.46
CA VAL A 213 -4.94 -1.78 -19.53
C VAL A 213 -6.13 -2.68 -19.83
N SER A 214 -6.73 -3.25 -18.79
CA SER A 214 -7.82 -4.22 -18.91
C SER A 214 -9.22 -3.63 -18.69
N GLY A 215 -9.30 -2.37 -18.26
CA GLY A 215 -10.56 -1.72 -17.90
C GLY A 215 -11.11 -2.24 -16.58
N SER A 216 -12.43 -2.21 -16.42
CA SER A 216 -13.08 -2.77 -15.22
C SER A 216 -13.34 -4.25 -15.39
N ALA A 217 -13.09 -5.03 -14.35
CA ALA A 217 -13.38 -6.46 -14.29
C ALA A 217 -13.89 -6.85 -12.90
N VAL A 218 -14.75 -7.85 -12.86
CA VAL A 218 -15.24 -8.44 -11.62
C VAL A 218 -15.23 -9.95 -11.72
N SER A 219 -14.60 -10.59 -10.74
CA SER A 219 -14.65 -12.04 -10.55
C SER A 219 -15.30 -12.31 -9.19
N ILE A 220 -16.35 -13.10 -9.16
CA ILE A 220 -17.11 -13.42 -7.95
C ILE A 220 -17.12 -14.93 -7.78
N VAL A 221 -16.84 -15.41 -6.60
CA VAL A 221 -16.93 -16.82 -6.23
C VAL A 221 -18.11 -16.97 -5.27
N VAL A 222 -19.15 -17.67 -5.73
CA VAL A 222 -20.32 -17.98 -4.91
C VAL A 222 -20.15 -19.33 -4.21
N ALA A 223 -20.83 -19.51 -3.08
CA ALA A 223 -20.80 -20.77 -2.34
C ALA A 223 -21.32 -21.94 -3.18
N GLU A 224 -20.94 -23.16 -2.80
CA GLU A 224 -21.46 -24.39 -3.40
C GLU A 224 -22.99 -24.45 -3.30
N GLY A 225 -23.64 -24.94 -4.35
CA GLY A 225 -25.10 -25.06 -4.43
C GLY A 225 -25.85 -23.80 -4.88
N VAL A 226 -25.16 -22.68 -5.08
CA VAL A 226 -25.75 -21.49 -5.72
C VAL A 226 -25.90 -21.73 -7.22
N ASP A 227 -27.05 -21.32 -7.79
CA ASP A 227 -27.23 -21.32 -9.24
C ASP A 227 -26.31 -20.25 -9.85
N ARG A 228 -25.27 -20.73 -10.51
CA ARG A 228 -24.24 -19.86 -11.09
C ARG A 228 -24.79 -19.00 -12.22
N ASP A 229 -25.68 -19.55 -13.03
CA ASP A 229 -26.18 -18.85 -14.22
C ASP A 229 -27.08 -17.69 -13.81
N ASP A 230 -27.93 -17.88 -12.80
CA ASP A 230 -28.71 -16.80 -12.19
C ASP A 230 -27.80 -15.72 -11.56
N ALA A 231 -26.74 -16.11 -10.86
CA ALA A 231 -25.78 -15.16 -10.28
C ALA A 231 -25.02 -14.36 -11.38
N VAL A 232 -24.68 -15.00 -12.51
CA VAL A 232 -24.08 -14.33 -13.68
C VAL A 232 -25.05 -13.31 -14.28
N GLU A 233 -26.34 -13.71 -14.47
CA GLU A 233 -27.35 -12.81 -15.02
C GLU A 233 -27.57 -11.60 -14.12
N LEU A 234 -27.65 -11.81 -12.81
CA LEU A 234 -27.78 -10.75 -11.82
C LEU A 234 -26.59 -9.78 -11.86
N ALA A 235 -25.36 -10.31 -11.88
CA ALA A 235 -24.14 -9.48 -11.96
C ALA A 235 -24.09 -8.66 -13.26
N ARG A 236 -24.41 -9.26 -14.40
CA ARG A 236 -24.45 -8.57 -15.70
C ARG A 236 -25.55 -7.55 -15.80
N SER A 237 -26.70 -7.82 -15.20
CA SER A 237 -27.80 -6.85 -15.14
C SER A 237 -27.44 -5.59 -14.34
N ALA A 238 -26.68 -5.76 -13.25
CA ALA A 238 -26.18 -4.66 -12.43
C ALA A 238 -25.00 -3.89 -13.04
N ALA A 239 -24.27 -4.52 -13.98
CA ALA A 239 -23.09 -3.97 -14.63
C ALA A 239 -23.10 -4.20 -16.16
N PRO A 240 -24.05 -3.62 -16.90
CA PRO A 240 -24.28 -3.95 -18.31
C PRO A 240 -23.09 -3.59 -19.23
N ASN A 241 -22.26 -2.63 -18.87
CA ASN A 241 -21.10 -2.23 -19.68
C ASN A 241 -19.87 -3.11 -19.47
N LEU A 242 -19.82 -3.95 -18.45
CA LEU A 242 -18.69 -4.87 -18.22
C LEU A 242 -18.71 -6.07 -19.17
N GLY A 243 -19.88 -6.50 -19.67
CA GLY A 243 -19.99 -7.57 -20.65
C GLY A 243 -19.29 -8.86 -20.19
N THR A 244 -18.28 -9.30 -20.94
CA THR A 244 -17.49 -10.50 -20.65
C THR A 244 -16.49 -10.33 -19.50
N ALA A 245 -16.27 -9.12 -19.00
CA ALA A 245 -15.43 -8.87 -17.83
C ALA A 245 -16.13 -9.21 -16.49
N VAL A 246 -17.36 -9.70 -16.54
CA VAL A 246 -18.08 -10.28 -15.40
C VAL A 246 -17.90 -11.79 -15.42
N GLU A 247 -17.21 -12.31 -14.42
CA GLU A 247 -17.00 -13.74 -14.19
C GLU A 247 -17.63 -14.13 -12.84
N VAL A 248 -18.44 -15.20 -12.85
CA VAL A 248 -18.96 -15.82 -11.62
C VAL A 248 -18.61 -17.30 -11.66
N THR A 249 -18.00 -17.79 -10.60
CA THR A 249 -17.63 -19.20 -10.41
C THR A 249 -18.22 -19.73 -9.11
N SER A 250 -18.40 -21.03 -9.01
CA SER A 250 -18.76 -21.68 -7.75
C SER A 250 -17.51 -22.13 -7.01
N ASP A 251 -17.54 -22.05 -5.69
CA ASP A 251 -16.54 -22.68 -4.85
C ASP A 251 -16.67 -24.20 -5.03
N SER A 252 -15.72 -24.79 -5.72
CA SER A 252 -15.62 -26.25 -5.80
C SER A 252 -14.74 -26.69 -4.65
N ALA A 253 -15.35 -27.24 -3.60
CA ALA A 253 -14.61 -27.89 -2.53
C ALA A 253 -13.66 -28.92 -3.16
N GLY A 254 -12.33 -28.62 -3.09
CA GLY A 254 -11.25 -29.49 -3.51
C GLY A 254 -11.01 -30.62 -2.49
#